data_2ab593f81ae96a2d854014ff42e78676
#
_entry.id   2ab593f81ae96a2d854014ff42e78676
#
_cell.length_a   1.000
_cell.length_b   1.000
_cell.length_c   1.000
_cell.angle_alpha   90.00
_cell.angle_beta   90.00
_cell.angle_gamma   90.00
#
_symmetry.space_group_name_H-M   'P 1'
#
loop_
_entity.id
_entity.type
_entity.pdbx_description
1 polymer ?
#
loop_
_entity_poly.entity_id
_entity_poly.type
_entity_poly.pdbx_seq_one_letter_code
_entity_poly.pdbx_strand_id
1 'polypeptide(L)'
;GAAHTKVFQPTADELVKTIAAGSQRKGPQLKFAKGNGLRIVTSGHSWVAPAVRTLPGIAAAAGLAGHHQRAHLGGGATGSANAIWLKEFGKFKSDPAKPVLLPAIATGEWDVMTWGSYLRDQPEYFSQWIDVCLKFNPDMKFCLQDGWPRFSSAHLKMKQADSFRKLSAEMDRMVDEYFTPGLKALDKKYPGKVHIIPTGPAVVELIRRYYADELPGFDCVSENLGGKRGIYRDGGHLSRISGAEHL
;
A
#
# COMPACT_ATOMS: atom_id res chain seq x y z
N GLY A 1 -14.11 16.51 -14.98
CA GLY A 1 -14.15 15.12 -15.37
C GLY A 1 -12.74 14.60 -15.50
N ALA A 2 -12.29 13.73 -14.60
CA ALA A 2 -11.04 13.01 -14.78
C ALA A 2 -11.25 12.08 -15.98
N ALA A 3 -10.49 12.31 -17.06
CA ALA A 3 -10.44 11.35 -18.14
C ALA A 3 -10.03 9.99 -17.54
N HIS A 4 -10.90 8.99 -17.66
CA HIS A 4 -10.55 7.61 -17.35
C HIS A 4 -9.35 7.25 -18.21
N THR A 5 -8.18 7.21 -17.60
CA THR A 5 -6.97 6.83 -18.32
C THR A 5 -7.16 5.37 -18.70
N LYS A 6 -7.29 5.12 -19.99
CA LYS A 6 -7.42 3.77 -20.53
C LYS A 6 -6.28 2.92 -19.97
N VAL A 7 -6.61 1.79 -19.38
CA VAL A 7 -5.64 0.84 -18.82
C VAL A 7 -4.72 0.39 -19.96
N PHE A 8 -3.41 0.57 -19.78
CA PHE A 8 -2.42 0.09 -20.74
C PHE A 8 -2.36 -1.44 -20.70
N GLN A 9 -2.68 -2.07 -21.83
CA GLN A 9 -2.57 -3.51 -22.00
C GLN A 9 -1.31 -3.82 -22.82
N PRO A 10 -0.26 -4.37 -22.18
CA PRO A 10 0.95 -4.74 -22.90
C PRO A 10 0.69 -5.94 -23.83
N THR A 11 1.38 -5.96 -24.93
CA THR A 11 1.51 -7.18 -25.72
C THR A 11 2.37 -8.21 -24.98
N ALA A 12 2.32 -9.47 -25.39
CA ALA A 12 3.20 -10.51 -24.84
C ALA A 12 4.68 -10.14 -25.01
N ASP A 13 5.05 -9.59 -26.15
CA ASP A 13 6.42 -9.15 -26.44
C ASP A 13 6.87 -7.98 -25.56
N GLU A 14 5.99 -6.99 -25.30
CA GLU A 14 6.29 -5.89 -24.38
C GLU A 14 6.51 -6.40 -22.97
N LEU A 15 5.71 -7.36 -22.50
CA LEU A 15 5.87 -7.99 -21.20
C LEU A 15 7.21 -8.72 -21.09
N VAL A 16 7.55 -9.55 -22.08
CA VAL A 16 8.82 -10.30 -22.12
C VAL A 16 10.01 -9.35 -22.14
N LYS A 17 9.99 -8.31 -22.98
CA LYS A 17 11.05 -7.30 -23.05
C LYS A 17 11.23 -6.56 -21.72
N THR A 18 10.13 -6.19 -21.06
CA THR A 18 10.16 -5.49 -19.76
C THR A 18 10.76 -6.36 -18.68
N ILE A 19 10.36 -7.64 -18.61
CA ILE A 19 10.92 -8.60 -17.66
C ILE A 19 12.43 -8.78 -17.91
N ALA A 20 12.83 -8.97 -19.14
CA ALA A 20 14.25 -9.16 -19.52
C ALA A 20 15.09 -7.92 -19.16
N ALA A 21 14.61 -6.71 -19.44
CA ALA A 21 15.32 -5.47 -19.11
C ALA A 21 15.56 -5.29 -17.61
N GLY A 22 14.65 -5.73 -16.77
CA GLY A 22 14.80 -5.71 -15.32
C GLY A 22 15.69 -6.83 -14.78
N SER A 23 15.68 -8.01 -15.41
CA SER A 23 16.46 -9.18 -15.01
C SER A 23 17.96 -9.01 -15.25
N GLN A 24 18.36 -8.11 -16.16
CA GLN A 24 19.78 -7.80 -16.44
C GLN A 24 20.45 -6.95 -15.34
N ARG A 25 19.69 -6.44 -14.37
CA ARG A 25 20.27 -5.74 -13.22
C ARG A 25 20.95 -6.77 -12.32
N LYS A 26 22.29 -6.66 -12.23
CA LYS A 26 23.11 -7.40 -11.28
C LYS A 26 22.71 -7.02 -9.84
N GLY A 27 21.67 -7.65 -9.34
CA GLY A 27 21.37 -7.76 -7.93
C GLY A 27 21.60 -9.21 -7.53
N PRO A 28 21.89 -9.52 -6.26
CA PRO A 28 21.95 -10.90 -5.84
C PRO A 28 20.63 -11.57 -6.25
N GLN A 29 20.71 -12.67 -7.00
CA GLN A 29 19.58 -13.57 -7.12
C GLN A 29 19.27 -14.01 -5.69
N LEU A 30 18.18 -13.53 -5.16
CA LEU A 30 17.72 -13.94 -3.85
C LEU A 30 17.30 -15.39 -3.97
N LYS A 31 18.20 -16.31 -3.63
CA LYS A 31 17.80 -17.67 -3.32
C LYS A 31 17.02 -17.56 -2.01
N PHE A 32 15.71 -17.55 -2.12
CA PHE A 32 14.85 -17.47 -0.95
C PHE A 32 14.99 -18.78 -0.16
N ALA A 33 15.55 -18.68 1.05
CA ALA A 33 15.45 -19.80 1.98
C ALA A 33 13.95 -20.04 2.27
N LYS A 34 13.54 -21.29 2.23
CA LYS A 34 12.22 -21.67 2.72
C LYS A 34 12.16 -21.37 4.22
N GLY A 35 11.20 -20.57 4.64
CA GLY A 35 10.94 -20.18 6.00
C GLY A 35 9.45 -19.94 6.21
N ASN A 36 9.09 -19.49 7.39
CA ASN A 36 7.70 -19.12 7.74
C ASN A 36 7.36 -17.65 7.44
N GLY A 37 8.32 -16.89 6.92
CA GLY A 37 8.10 -15.51 6.45
C GLY A 37 7.46 -15.48 5.07
N LEU A 38 6.95 -14.29 4.69
CA LEU A 38 6.33 -14.05 3.40
C LEU A 38 7.28 -13.32 2.46
N ARG A 39 7.15 -13.61 1.18
CA ARG A 39 7.81 -12.90 0.09
C ARG A 39 6.80 -11.95 -0.53
N ILE A 40 7.00 -10.65 -0.32
CA ILE A 40 6.02 -9.61 -0.63
C ILE A 40 6.55 -8.66 -1.69
N VAL A 41 5.81 -8.47 -2.77
CA VAL A 41 6.00 -7.36 -3.70
C VAL A 41 4.99 -6.25 -3.39
N THR A 42 5.46 -5.01 -3.36
CA THR A 42 4.63 -3.87 -2.96
C THR A 42 4.69 -2.75 -4.01
N SER A 43 3.52 -2.27 -4.40
CA SER A 43 3.35 -1.06 -5.19
C SER A 43 2.57 -0.02 -4.39
N GLY A 44 2.96 1.25 -4.46
CA GLY A 44 2.21 2.27 -3.72
C GLY A 44 2.91 3.62 -3.66
N HIS A 45 2.48 4.41 -2.70
CA HIS A 45 2.92 5.79 -2.50
C HIS A 45 3.44 6.01 -1.06
N SER A 46 3.61 7.28 -0.67
CA SER A 46 4.21 7.65 0.62
C SER A 46 3.48 7.09 1.86
N TRP A 47 2.21 6.70 1.75
CA TRP A 47 1.46 6.13 2.86
C TRP A 47 1.85 4.67 3.15
N VAL A 48 2.23 3.90 2.13
CA VAL A 48 2.72 2.53 2.35
C VAL A 48 4.22 2.46 2.64
N ALA A 49 4.96 3.51 2.31
CA ALA A 49 6.41 3.53 2.46
C ALA A 49 6.91 3.27 3.91
N PRO A 50 6.27 3.76 4.98
CA PRO A 50 6.64 3.40 6.34
C PRO A 50 6.53 1.89 6.60
N ALA A 51 5.42 1.27 6.24
CA ALA A 51 5.21 -0.17 6.40
C ALA A 51 6.28 -0.99 5.66
N VAL A 52 6.60 -0.63 4.41
CA VAL A 52 7.66 -1.29 3.64
C VAL A 52 9.02 -1.23 4.35
N ARG A 53 9.32 -0.13 5.04
CA ARG A 53 10.61 0.04 5.73
C ARG A 53 10.69 -0.71 7.06
N THR A 54 9.58 -0.83 7.78
CA THR A 54 9.55 -1.39 9.14
C THR A 54 9.22 -2.88 9.17
N LEU A 55 8.43 -3.35 8.22
CA LEU A 55 7.96 -4.74 8.20
C LEU A 55 9.10 -5.80 8.26
N PRO A 56 10.28 -5.64 7.61
CA PRO A 56 11.37 -6.59 7.77
C PRO A 56 11.88 -6.73 9.21
N GLY A 57 11.98 -5.60 9.93
CA GLY A 57 12.36 -5.60 11.34
C GLY A 57 11.31 -6.26 12.23
N ILE A 58 10.04 -5.99 11.98
CA ILE A 58 8.91 -6.61 12.69
C ILE A 58 8.88 -8.12 12.44
N ALA A 59 9.05 -8.54 11.19
CA ALA A 59 9.09 -9.95 10.83
C ALA A 59 10.26 -10.68 11.53
N ALA A 60 11.45 -10.06 11.55
CA ALA A 60 12.62 -10.60 12.25
C ALA A 60 12.37 -10.70 13.76
N ALA A 61 11.80 -9.67 14.39
CA ALA A 61 11.46 -9.70 15.81
C ALA A 61 10.41 -10.76 16.15
N ALA A 62 9.50 -11.04 15.22
CA ALA A 62 8.51 -12.11 15.35
C ALA A 62 9.07 -13.52 15.01
N GLY A 63 10.36 -13.65 14.72
CA GLY A 63 10.98 -14.92 14.36
C GLY A 63 10.57 -15.46 12.99
N LEU A 64 10.08 -14.63 12.09
CA LEU A 64 9.68 -15.01 10.75
C LEU A 64 10.89 -15.07 9.81
N ALA A 65 11.49 -16.26 9.68
CA ALA A 65 12.61 -16.50 8.78
C ALA A 65 12.16 -16.49 7.32
N GLY A 66 13.02 -15.97 6.43
CA GLY A 66 12.76 -15.97 4.99
C GLY A 66 11.74 -14.89 4.55
N HIS A 67 11.50 -13.86 5.37
CA HIS A 67 10.72 -12.71 4.95
C HIS A 67 11.53 -11.84 3.98
N HIS A 68 10.97 -11.56 2.81
CA HIS A 68 11.59 -10.74 1.77
C HIS A 68 10.61 -9.74 1.20
N GLN A 69 11.13 -8.58 0.80
CA GLN A 69 10.32 -7.55 0.16
C GLN A 69 10.98 -6.97 -1.09
N ARG A 70 10.12 -6.62 -2.05
CA ARG A 70 10.48 -5.80 -3.20
C ARG A 70 9.42 -4.73 -3.37
N ALA A 71 9.81 -3.48 -3.50
CA ALA A 71 8.86 -2.39 -3.63
C ALA A 71 9.19 -1.46 -4.80
N HIS A 72 8.14 -0.95 -5.47
CA HIS A 72 8.21 0.17 -6.39
C HIS A 72 7.23 1.24 -5.91
N LEU A 73 7.75 2.36 -5.44
CA LEU A 73 6.98 3.41 -4.80
C LEU A 73 7.05 4.71 -5.62
N GLY A 74 5.91 5.39 -5.72
CA GLY A 74 5.82 6.74 -6.28
C GLY A 74 5.42 7.78 -5.23
N GLY A 75 5.38 9.06 -5.60
CA GLY A 75 4.89 10.14 -4.76
C GLY A 75 3.42 10.44 -5.08
N GLY A 76 2.51 10.38 -4.10
CA GLY A 76 1.10 10.67 -4.30
C GLY A 76 0.49 9.90 -5.46
N ALA A 77 -0.16 10.58 -6.40
CA ALA A 77 -0.83 9.94 -7.55
C ALA A 77 0.11 9.14 -8.47
N THR A 78 1.43 9.43 -8.45
CA THR A 78 2.41 8.67 -9.24
C THR A 78 2.77 7.33 -8.61
N GLY A 79 2.22 7.03 -7.44
CA GLY A 79 2.27 5.74 -6.76
C GLY A 79 0.97 4.94 -6.84
N SER A 80 -0.04 5.41 -7.58
CA SER A 80 -1.24 4.62 -7.86
C SER A 80 -0.90 3.32 -8.59
N ALA A 81 -1.75 2.31 -8.49
CA ALA A 81 -1.54 1.01 -9.12
C ALA A 81 -1.29 1.14 -10.63
N ASN A 82 -2.05 2.02 -11.30
CA ASN A 82 -1.88 2.29 -12.72
C ASN A 82 -0.60 3.08 -13.05
N ALA A 83 -0.23 4.07 -12.25
CA ALA A 83 0.99 4.85 -12.49
C ALA A 83 2.25 3.99 -12.38
N ILE A 84 2.33 3.13 -11.37
CA ILE A 84 3.45 2.19 -11.22
C ILE A 84 3.46 1.17 -12.37
N TRP A 85 2.29 0.69 -12.80
CA TRP A 85 2.18 -0.18 -13.98
C TRP A 85 2.80 0.49 -15.22
N LEU A 86 2.41 1.72 -15.51
CA LEU A 86 2.97 2.49 -16.63
C LEU A 86 4.49 2.72 -16.50
N LYS A 87 4.98 2.93 -15.28
CA LYS A 87 6.43 3.08 -15.01
C LYS A 87 7.20 1.80 -15.30
N GLU A 88 6.67 0.65 -14.91
CA GLU A 88 7.31 -0.64 -15.18
C GLU A 88 7.51 -0.86 -16.69
N PHE A 89 6.58 -0.38 -17.53
CA PHE A 89 6.67 -0.46 -19.00
C PHE A 89 7.31 0.77 -19.66
N GLY A 90 7.80 1.75 -18.90
CA GLY A 90 8.37 2.98 -19.48
C GLY A 90 7.36 3.86 -20.23
N LYS A 91 6.08 3.71 -19.91
CA LYS A 91 4.98 4.50 -20.50
C LYS A 91 4.61 5.73 -19.66
N PHE A 92 5.28 5.95 -18.54
CA PHE A 92 5.06 7.11 -17.69
C PHE A 92 5.99 8.25 -18.11
N LYS A 93 5.42 9.38 -18.56
CA LYS A 93 6.14 10.46 -19.26
C LYS A 93 7.35 11.05 -18.54
N SER A 94 7.39 11.03 -17.22
CA SER A 94 8.42 11.69 -16.41
C SER A 94 9.45 10.73 -15.80
N ASP A 95 9.36 9.44 -16.07
CA ASP A 95 10.21 8.45 -15.41
C ASP A 95 10.63 7.35 -16.42
N PRO A 96 11.92 7.28 -16.77
CA PRO A 96 12.39 6.24 -17.69
C PRO A 96 12.14 4.85 -17.12
N ALA A 97 11.84 3.91 -17.99
CA ALA A 97 11.55 2.53 -17.65
C ALA A 97 12.58 1.94 -16.69
N LYS A 98 12.11 1.61 -15.49
CA LYS A 98 12.91 0.91 -14.49
C LYS A 98 12.06 -0.23 -13.91
N PRO A 99 11.84 -1.30 -14.66
CA PRO A 99 11.05 -2.41 -14.17
C PRO A 99 11.70 -3.00 -12.93
N VAL A 100 10.94 -3.08 -11.85
CA VAL A 100 11.36 -3.56 -10.52
C VAL A 100 10.51 -4.74 -10.09
N LEU A 101 9.19 -4.61 -10.25
CA LEU A 101 8.23 -5.61 -9.78
C LEU A 101 8.00 -6.71 -10.79
N LEU A 102 7.85 -6.39 -12.09
CA LEU A 102 7.60 -7.39 -13.12
C LEU A 102 8.71 -8.44 -13.23
N PRO A 103 10.02 -8.08 -13.19
CA PRO A 103 11.09 -9.06 -13.14
C PRO A 103 11.08 -9.93 -11.88
N ALA A 104 10.68 -9.35 -10.74
CA ALA A 104 10.54 -10.10 -9.50
C ALA A 104 9.36 -11.09 -9.61
N ILE A 105 8.18 -10.62 -9.98
CA ILE A 105 6.97 -11.42 -10.16
C ILE A 105 7.22 -12.60 -11.13
N ALA A 106 7.98 -12.37 -12.20
CA ALA A 106 8.27 -13.39 -13.21
C ALA A 106 9.11 -14.56 -12.70
N THR A 107 9.74 -14.46 -11.51
CA THR A 107 10.41 -15.61 -10.88
C THR A 107 9.45 -16.66 -10.36
N GLY A 108 8.18 -16.31 -10.17
CA GLY A 108 7.16 -17.19 -9.58
C GLY A 108 7.33 -17.44 -8.07
N GLU A 109 8.28 -16.77 -7.42
CA GLU A 109 8.66 -17.05 -6.03
C GLU A 109 7.96 -16.17 -4.98
N TRP A 110 7.11 -15.24 -5.39
CA TRP A 110 6.45 -14.28 -4.51
C TRP A 110 5.08 -14.79 -4.05
N ASP A 111 4.80 -14.62 -2.74
CA ASP A 111 3.59 -15.13 -2.10
C ASP A 111 2.45 -14.13 -2.13
N VAL A 112 2.80 -12.83 -2.00
CA VAL A 112 1.81 -11.75 -1.84
C VAL A 112 2.21 -10.54 -2.67
N MET A 113 1.22 -9.92 -3.32
CA MET A 113 1.37 -8.55 -3.81
C MET A 113 0.48 -7.61 -3.00
N THR A 114 1.05 -6.47 -2.58
CA THR A 114 0.32 -5.45 -1.83
C THR A 114 0.32 -4.12 -2.57
N TRP A 115 -0.76 -3.35 -2.38
CA TRP A 115 -0.85 -1.98 -2.87
C TRP A 115 -1.21 -1.04 -1.73
N GLY A 116 -0.51 0.11 -1.67
CA GLY A 116 -1.04 1.27 -0.98
C GLY A 116 -2.09 1.91 -1.87
N SER A 117 -3.35 1.61 -1.61
CA SER A 117 -4.45 2.06 -2.47
C SER A 117 -4.53 3.58 -2.52
N TYR A 118 -4.60 4.12 -3.72
CA TYR A 118 -4.91 5.52 -3.95
C TYR A 118 -6.42 5.65 -4.18
N LEU A 119 -7.08 6.64 -3.57
CA LEU A 119 -8.55 6.79 -3.60
C LEU A 119 -9.17 6.84 -5.01
N ARG A 120 -8.37 7.06 -6.04
CA ARG A 120 -8.81 7.09 -7.44
C ARG A 120 -8.44 5.83 -8.21
N ASP A 121 -7.83 4.85 -7.53
CA ASP A 121 -7.55 3.58 -8.17
C ASP A 121 -8.86 2.85 -8.47
N GLN A 122 -8.93 2.31 -9.67
CA GLN A 122 -10.08 1.53 -10.13
C GLN A 122 -9.74 0.04 -10.06
N PRO A 123 -10.73 -0.85 -9.91
CA PRO A 123 -10.50 -2.31 -9.87
C PRO A 123 -9.69 -2.82 -11.06
N GLU A 124 -9.84 -2.22 -12.23
CA GLU A 124 -9.12 -2.57 -13.45
C GLU A 124 -7.61 -2.35 -13.32
N TYR A 125 -7.18 -1.36 -12.52
CA TYR A 125 -5.76 -1.08 -12.29
C TYR A 125 -5.10 -2.19 -11.48
N PHE A 126 -5.80 -2.81 -10.55
CA PHE A 126 -5.32 -3.97 -9.81
C PHE A 126 -5.40 -5.24 -10.64
N SER A 127 -6.47 -5.40 -11.43
CA SER A 127 -6.69 -6.57 -12.27
C SER A 127 -5.53 -6.84 -13.24
N GLN A 128 -4.96 -5.81 -13.86
CA GLN A 128 -3.82 -5.98 -14.77
C GLN A 128 -2.58 -6.57 -14.07
N TRP A 129 -2.33 -6.19 -12.81
CA TRP A 129 -1.27 -6.77 -12.00
C TRP A 129 -1.59 -8.20 -11.60
N ILE A 130 -2.82 -8.44 -11.11
CA ILE A 130 -3.27 -9.75 -10.67
C ILE A 130 -3.19 -10.77 -11.80
N ASP A 131 -3.67 -10.39 -12.99
CA ASP A 131 -3.64 -11.27 -14.17
C ASP A 131 -2.20 -11.69 -14.54
N VAL A 132 -1.23 -10.79 -14.40
CA VAL A 132 0.20 -11.11 -14.64
C VAL A 132 0.76 -11.95 -13.50
N CYS A 133 0.50 -11.58 -12.24
CA CYS A 133 0.97 -12.34 -11.08
C CYS A 133 0.54 -13.81 -11.13
N LEU A 134 -0.74 -14.04 -11.43
CA LEU A 134 -1.31 -15.39 -11.46
C LEU A 134 -0.78 -16.26 -12.61
N LYS A 135 -0.21 -15.67 -13.66
CA LYS A 135 0.50 -16.43 -14.70
C LYS A 135 1.79 -17.06 -14.18
N PHE A 136 2.47 -16.40 -13.23
CA PHE A 136 3.75 -16.86 -12.70
C PHE A 136 3.61 -17.63 -11.39
N ASN A 137 2.63 -17.27 -10.56
CA ASN A 137 2.29 -17.98 -9.33
C ASN A 137 0.77 -18.00 -9.13
N PRO A 138 0.08 -19.10 -9.46
CA PRO A 138 -1.38 -19.22 -9.31
C PRO A 138 -1.87 -19.14 -7.86
N ASP A 139 -0.98 -19.38 -6.87
CA ASP A 139 -1.33 -19.37 -5.44
C ASP A 139 -1.13 -18.01 -4.78
N MET A 140 -0.63 -17.04 -5.51
CA MET A 140 -0.36 -15.69 -5.01
C MET A 140 -1.64 -15.03 -4.45
N LYS A 141 -1.49 -14.33 -3.33
CA LYS A 141 -2.54 -13.53 -2.69
C LYS A 141 -2.30 -12.04 -2.91
N PHE A 142 -3.37 -11.27 -2.76
CA PHE A 142 -3.37 -9.85 -3.05
C PHE A 142 -3.96 -9.08 -1.89
N CYS A 143 -3.27 -8.02 -1.45
CA CYS A 143 -3.72 -7.21 -0.34
C CYS A 143 -3.75 -5.73 -0.75
N LEU A 144 -4.90 -5.09 -0.56
CA LEU A 144 -5.06 -3.65 -0.73
C LEU A 144 -5.02 -3.01 0.66
N GLN A 145 -4.03 -2.18 0.91
CA GLN A 145 -4.04 -1.30 2.07
C GLN A 145 -5.04 -0.18 1.80
N ASP A 146 -6.02 -0.03 2.66
CA ASP A 146 -6.93 1.11 2.59
C ASP A 146 -6.25 2.40 3.04
N GLY A 147 -6.90 3.54 2.79
CA GLY A 147 -6.44 4.84 3.25
C GLY A 147 -7.08 5.20 4.59
N TRP A 148 -6.67 6.33 5.13
CA TRP A 148 -7.20 6.88 6.37
C TRP A 148 -7.62 8.36 6.20
N PRO A 149 -8.53 8.86 7.04
CA PRO A 149 -8.96 10.26 6.99
C PRO A 149 -7.80 11.20 7.36
N ARG A 150 -7.81 12.38 6.78
CA ARG A 150 -6.80 13.41 7.10
C ARG A 150 -7.17 14.16 8.37
N PHE A 151 -6.17 14.40 9.20
CA PHE A 151 -6.30 15.27 10.37
C PHE A 151 -5.86 16.69 10.03
N SER A 152 -6.69 17.69 10.33
CA SER A 152 -6.45 19.09 9.99
C SER A 152 -6.62 20.01 11.22
N SER A 153 -6.20 21.27 11.08
CA SER A 153 -6.41 22.30 12.10
C SER A 153 -7.89 22.52 12.47
N ALA A 154 -8.81 22.19 11.58
CA ALA A 154 -10.25 22.24 11.88
C ALA A 154 -10.63 21.23 12.99
N HIS A 155 -9.99 20.07 13.03
CA HIS A 155 -10.23 19.06 14.06
C HIS A 155 -9.74 19.51 15.46
N LEU A 156 -8.65 20.28 15.52
CA LEU A 156 -8.16 20.86 16.78
C LEU A 156 -9.13 21.88 17.41
N LYS A 157 -9.94 22.55 16.59
CA LYS A 157 -10.93 23.54 17.03
C LYS A 157 -12.22 22.89 17.54
N MET A 158 -12.37 21.60 17.41
CA MET A 158 -13.53 20.82 17.85
C MET A 158 -13.28 20.24 19.24
N LYS A 159 -14.35 19.92 19.96
CA LYS A 159 -14.25 19.00 21.10
C LYS A 159 -13.75 17.65 20.60
N GLN A 160 -12.97 16.95 21.41
CA GLN A 160 -12.38 15.66 21.03
C GLN A 160 -13.42 14.65 20.51
N ALA A 161 -14.58 14.55 21.18
CA ALA A 161 -15.67 13.67 20.75
C ALA A 161 -16.24 14.03 19.37
N ASP A 162 -16.31 15.31 19.03
CA ASP A 162 -16.81 15.76 17.72
C ASP A 162 -15.75 15.55 16.62
N SER A 163 -14.48 15.80 16.95
CA SER A 163 -13.35 15.51 16.07
C SER A 163 -13.30 14.03 15.73
N PHE A 164 -13.39 13.17 16.75
CA PHE A 164 -13.41 11.71 16.54
C PHE A 164 -14.59 11.26 15.68
N ARG A 165 -15.81 11.73 16.02
CA ARG A 165 -17.03 11.39 15.25
C ARG A 165 -16.90 11.76 13.78
N LYS A 166 -16.31 12.92 13.48
CA LYS A 166 -16.08 13.36 12.10
C LYS A 166 -15.08 12.47 11.37
N LEU A 167 -13.97 12.12 12.01
CA LEU A 167 -12.95 11.24 11.42
C LEU A 167 -13.49 9.82 11.18
N SER A 168 -14.26 9.29 12.15
CA SER A 168 -14.92 7.99 12.02
C SER A 168 -15.91 7.99 10.86
N ALA A 169 -16.79 8.98 10.78
CA ALA A 169 -17.74 9.10 9.68
C ALA A 169 -17.06 9.25 8.30
N GLU A 170 -15.92 9.96 8.23
CA GLU A 170 -15.15 10.04 6.99
C GLU A 170 -14.54 8.68 6.63
N MET A 171 -14.04 7.92 7.61
CA MET A 171 -13.51 6.57 7.39
C MET A 171 -14.61 5.63 6.89
N ASP A 172 -15.76 5.62 7.54
CA ASP A 172 -16.91 4.80 7.14
C ASP A 172 -17.33 5.10 5.69
N ARG A 173 -17.40 6.39 5.34
CA ARG A 173 -17.69 6.82 3.98
C ARG A 173 -16.62 6.33 2.99
N MET A 174 -15.33 6.38 3.34
CA MET A 174 -14.26 5.88 2.47
C MET A 174 -14.39 4.37 2.25
N VAL A 175 -14.71 3.61 3.29
CA VAL A 175 -14.95 2.17 3.21
C VAL A 175 -16.12 1.87 2.29
N ASP A 176 -17.25 2.55 2.48
CA ASP A 176 -18.49 2.27 1.75
C ASP A 176 -18.43 2.71 0.29
N GLU A 177 -17.85 3.88 0.00
CA GLU A 177 -17.84 4.46 -1.34
C GLU A 177 -16.69 3.96 -2.22
N TYR A 178 -15.54 3.60 -1.64
CA TYR A 178 -14.34 3.28 -2.41
C TYR A 178 -13.82 1.86 -2.18
N PHE A 179 -13.56 1.47 -0.93
CA PHE A 179 -12.84 0.21 -0.67
C PHE A 179 -13.73 -1.01 -0.82
N THR A 180 -14.92 -1.00 -0.23
CA THR A 180 -15.85 -2.14 -0.31
C THR A 180 -16.31 -2.44 -1.74
N PRO A 181 -16.75 -1.46 -2.55
CA PRO A 181 -17.10 -1.71 -3.94
C PRO A 181 -15.94 -2.23 -4.78
N GLY A 182 -14.74 -1.66 -4.59
CA GLY A 182 -13.53 -2.10 -5.27
C GLY A 182 -13.15 -3.54 -4.93
N LEU A 183 -13.18 -3.88 -3.63
CA LEU A 183 -12.92 -5.24 -3.18
C LEU A 183 -13.94 -6.24 -3.74
N LYS A 184 -15.24 -5.93 -3.69
CA LYS A 184 -16.30 -6.80 -4.24
C LYS A 184 -16.10 -7.04 -5.74
N ALA A 185 -15.73 -6.02 -6.50
CA ALA A 185 -15.47 -6.16 -7.93
C ALA A 185 -14.27 -7.08 -8.21
N LEU A 186 -13.20 -6.96 -7.42
CA LEU A 186 -12.02 -7.81 -7.53
C LEU A 186 -12.28 -9.24 -7.06
N ASP A 187 -12.99 -9.42 -5.94
CA ASP A 187 -13.31 -10.77 -5.42
C ASP A 187 -14.21 -11.54 -6.37
N LYS A 188 -15.14 -10.86 -7.06
CA LYS A 188 -15.95 -11.48 -8.12
C LYS A 188 -15.10 -12.07 -9.24
N LYS A 189 -13.98 -11.38 -9.61
CA LYS A 189 -13.07 -11.84 -10.68
C LYS A 189 -12.03 -12.85 -10.17
N TYR A 190 -11.59 -12.69 -8.91
CA TYR A 190 -10.51 -13.49 -8.29
C TYR A 190 -10.95 -14.02 -6.92
N PRO A 191 -11.91 -14.97 -6.87
CA PRO A 191 -12.55 -15.42 -5.63
C PRO A 191 -11.54 -15.87 -4.58
N GLY A 192 -11.65 -15.31 -3.36
CA GLY A 192 -10.81 -15.67 -2.21
C GLY A 192 -9.33 -15.32 -2.32
N LYS A 193 -8.93 -14.50 -3.31
CA LYS A 193 -7.53 -14.10 -3.50
C LYS A 193 -7.21 -12.67 -3.05
N VAL A 194 -8.21 -11.80 -2.96
CA VAL A 194 -8.02 -10.37 -2.67
C VAL A 194 -8.53 -10.03 -1.28
N HIS A 195 -7.72 -9.33 -0.51
CA HIS A 195 -8.00 -8.95 0.88
C HIS A 195 -7.73 -7.46 1.10
N ILE A 196 -8.37 -6.87 2.12
CA ILE A 196 -8.06 -5.52 2.60
C ILE A 196 -7.15 -5.62 3.81
N ILE A 197 -6.15 -4.74 3.87
CA ILE A 197 -5.40 -4.41 5.08
C ILE A 197 -6.08 -3.17 5.68
N PRO A 198 -6.80 -3.29 6.82
CA PRO A 198 -7.65 -2.24 7.35
C PRO A 198 -6.84 -1.18 8.13
N THR A 199 -5.91 -0.51 7.47
CA THR A 199 -5.05 0.50 8.09
C THR A 199 -5.84 1.74 8.52
N GLY A 200 -6.83 2.15 7.73
CA GLY A 200 -7.66 3.31 8.05
C GLY A 200 -8.45 3.15 9.34
N PRO A 201 -9.22 2.06 9.53
CA PRO A 201 -9.86 1.76 10.81
C PRO A 201 -8.88 1.69 11.98
N ALA A 202 -7.69 1.11 11.78
CA ALA A 202 -6.65 1.07 12.82
C ALA A 202 -6.17 2.48 13.22
N VAL A 203 -5.97 3.38 12.26
CA VAL A 203 -5.60 4.79 12.55
C VAL A 203 -6.70 5.52 13.31
N VAL A 204 -7.97 5.31 12.94
CA VAL A 204 -9.11 5.90 13.67
C VAL A 204 -9.19 5.38 15.11
N GLU A 205 -8.91 4.08 15.31
CA GLU A 205 -8.84 3.49 16.65
C GLU A 205 -7.69 4.06 17.49
N LEU A 206 -6.51 4.30 16.90
CA LEU A 206 -5.40 4.99 17.59
C LEU A 206 -5.82 6.38 18.07
N ILE A 207 -6.57 7.14 17.24
CA ILE A 207 -7.09 8.46 17.63
C ILE A 207 -8.10 8.34 18.78
N ARG A 208 -8.99 7.35 18.74
CA ARG A 208 -9.93 7.07 19.82
C ARG A 208 -9.20 6.83 21.15
N ARG A 209 -8.19 5.95 21.11
CA ARG A 209 -7.38 5.63 22.28
C ARG A 209 -6.63 6.84 22.82
N TYR A 210 -6.07 7.64 21.93
CA TYR A 210 -5.40 8.88 22.33
C TYR A 210 -6.36 9.83 23.07
N TYR A 211 -7.58 10.03 22.56
CA TYR A 211 -8.57 10.88 23.22
C TYR A 211 -9.13 10.30 24.53
N ALA A 212 -8.99 9.01 24.74
CA ALA A 212 -9.36 8.32 25.99
C ALA A 212 -8.20 8.18 26.99
N ASP A 213 -7.04 8.80 26.72
CA ASP A 213 -5.80 8.63 27.49
C ASP A 213 -5.31 7.18 27.60
N GLU A 214 -5.70 6.34 26.61
CA GLU A 214 -5.33 4.91 26.54
C GLU A 214 -4.09 4.65 25.68
N LEU A 215 -3.45 5.68 25.13
CA LEU A 215 -2.32 5.55 24.20
C LEU A 215 -1.06 6.23 24.79
N PRO A 216 -0.33 5.55 25.68
CA PRO A 216 0.90 6.10 26.25
C PRO A 216 1.96 6.31 25.16
N GLY A 217 2.76 7.35 25.31
CA GLY A 217 3.84 7.64 24.37
C GLY A 217 3.48 8.63 23.26
N PHE A 218 2.21 9.00 23.10
CA PHE A 218 1.76 10.06 22.20
C PHE A 218 1.38 11.32 22.98
N ASP A 219 1.78 12.49 22.46
CA ASP A 219 1.46 13.79 23.08
C ASP A 219 0.56 14.67 22.19
N CYS A 220 0.29 14.23 20.96
CA CYS A 220 -0.61 14.91 20.04
C CYS A 220 -1.18 13.96 18.98
N VAL A 221 -2.25 14.39 18.30
CA VAL A 221 -2.76 13.65 17.13
C VAL A 221 -1.89 13.95 15.92
N SER A 222 -1.38 15.16 15.75
CA SER A 222 -0.56 15.52 14.58
C SER A 222 0.59 16.45 14.97
N GLU A 223 1.83 16.04 14.63
CA GLU A 223 3.06 16.72 15.03
C GLU A 223 3.17 18.14 14.46
N ASN A 224 2.71 18.36 13.23
CA ASN A 224 2.74 19.70 12.62
C ASN A 224 1.71 20.68 13.19
N LEU A 225 0.84 20.23 14.07
CA LEU A 225 -0.20 21.05 14.72
C LEU A 225 0.02 21.25 16.23
N GLY A 226 1.17 20.82 16.74
CA GLY A 226 1.60 21.03 18.12
C GLY A 226 1.86 19.73 18.86
N GLY A 227 3.11 19.38 19.01
CA GLY A 227 3.60 18.18 19.68
C GLY A 227 4.79 17.58 18.97
N LYS A 228 5.38 16.54 19.53
CA LYS A 228 6.57 15.87 18.97
C LYS A 228 6.37 14.39 18.69
N ARG A 229 5.36 13.77 19.31
CA ARG A 229 5.05 12.35 19.18
C ARG A 229 3.58 12.19 18.81
N GLY A 230 3.27 12.40 17.54
CA GLY A 230 1.92 12.36 17.01
C GLY A 230 1.59 11.05 16.30
N ILE A 231 0.30 10.79 16.16
CA ILE A 231 -0.20 9.73 15.28
C ILE A 231 0.12 10.11 13.83
N TYR A 232 -0.15 11.35 13.47
CA TYR A 232 0.26 11.91 12.19
C TYR A 232 1.51 12.77 12.31
N ARG A 233 2.38 12.72 11.31
CA ARG A 233 3.48 13.67 11.14
C ARG A 233 2.98 15.03 10.63
N ASP A 234 2.07 15.03 9.64
CA ASP A 234 1.66 16.23 8.91
C ASP A 234 0.16 16.22 8.54
N GLY A 235 -0.66 15.58 9.34
CA GLY A 235 -2.10 15.47 9.14
C GLY A 235 -2.53 14.54 7.98
N GLY A 236 -1.60 14.08 7.15
CA GLY A 236 -1.86 13.13 6.08
C GLY A 236 -0.97 11.89 6.16
N HIS A 237 0.28 12.05 6.55
CA HIS A 237 1.21 10.94 6.72
C HIS A 237 1.30 10.55 8.19
N LEU A 238 1.35 9.27 8.46
CA LEU A 238 1.61 8.77 9.81
C LEU A 238 3.02 9.15 10.25
N SER A 239 3.20 9.36 11.55
CA SER A 239 4.49 9.62 12.16
C SER A 239 5.38 8.36 12.11
N ARG A 240 6.67 8.54 12.41
CA ARG A 240 7.58 7.39 12.51
C ARG A 240 7.23 6.47 13.67
N ILE A 241 6.70 7.02 14.75
CA ILE A 241 6.30 6.26 15.94
C ILE A 241 5.08 5.40 15.61
N SER A 242 4.02 5.99 15.06
CA SER A 242 2.80 5.25 14.72
C SER A 242 2.98 4.29 13.53
N GLY A 243 3.90 4.58 12.64
CA GLY A 243 4.17 3.72 11.49
C GLY A 243 5.15 2.57 11.75
N ALA A 244 5.85 2.58 12.90
CA ALA A 244 6.92 1.62 13.17
C ALA A 244 6.62 0.67 14.34
N GLU A 245 5.82 1.07 15.30
CA GLU A 245 5.71 0.36 16.57
C GLU A 245 4.29 -0.07 16.95
N HIS A 246 3.25 0.39 16.25
CA HIS A 246 1.85 0.22 16.68
C HIS A 246 0.87 -0.24 15.59
N LEU A 247 1.31 -0.46 14.35
CA LEU A 247 0.56 -1.09 13.27
C LEU A 247 1.12 -2.48 12.96
#